data_16c58a767a46aaf133f5f7800a291347
#
_entry.id   16c58a767a46aaf133f5f7800a291347
#
_cell.length_a   1.000
_cell.length_b   1.000
_cell.length_c   1.000
_cell.angle_alpha   90.00
_cell.angle_beta   90.00
_cell.angle_gamma   90.00
#
_symmetry.space_group_name_H-M   'P 1'
#
loop_
_entity.id
_entity.type
_entity.pdbx_description
1 polymer ?
#
loop_
_entity_poly.entity_id
_entity_poly.type
_entity_poly.pdbx_seq_one_letter_code
_entity_poly.pdbx_strand_id
1 'polypeptide(L)'
;MEKFIKLRFDVRCDWQGFPPEYRIYVNNELFTERTFNYSAGTYLKEMLQINAAPGVYEFRLERLEPSIGEFTVSNPCIELGDAVIIDENKFEILK
;
A
#
# COMPACT_ATOMS: atom_id res chain seq x y z
N MET A 1 -15.92 14.56 -9.63
CA MET A 1 -15.71 13.47 -10.60
C MET A 1 -14.57 12.59 -10.12
N GLU A 2 -14.81 11.28 -10.10
CA GLU A 2 -13.76 10.34 -9.70
C GLU A 2 -12.80 10.08 -10.86
N LYS A 3 -11.54 9.91 -10.51
CA LYS A 3 -10.49 9.55 -11.45
C LYS A 3 -9.91 8.20 -11.07
N PHE A 4 -9.54 7.42 -12.07
CA PHE A 4 -8.92 6.12 -11.87
C PHE A 4 -7.41 6.28 -11.87
N ILE A 5 -6.78 5.77 -10.82
CA ILE A 5 -5.31 5.73 -10.73
C ILE A 5 -4.83 4.35 -10.31
N LYS A 6 -3.59 4.04 -10.64
CA LYS A 6 -2.89 2.87 -10.11
C LYS A 6 -1.69 3.36 -9.30
N LEU A 7 -1.72 3.06 -8.02
CA LEU A 7 -0.63 3.35 -7.09
C LEU A 7 0.16 2.06 -6.85
N ARG A 8 1.47 2.13 -7.00
CA ARG A 8 2.35 0.98 -6.75
C ARG A 8 3.34 1.33 -5.65
N PHE A 9 3.62 0.37 -4.79
CA PHE A 9 4.70 0.47 -3.82
C PHE A 9 5.23 -0.92 -3.49
N ASP A 10 6.43 -0.96 -2.92
CA ASP A 10 7.08 -2.21 -2.54
C ASP A 10 6.80 -2.50 -1.08
N VAL A 11 6.46 -3.75 -0.78
CA VAL A 11 6.24 -4.23 0.59
C VAL A 11 7.27 -5.31 0.88
N ARG A 12 7.98 -5.16 2.00
CA ARG A 12 8.94 -6.13 2.49
C ARG A 12 8.58 -6.49 3.92
N CYS A 13 8.79 -7.75 4.29
CA CYS A 13 8.57 -8.18 5.66
C CYS A 13 9.62 -9.20 6.08
N ASP A 14 10.22 -8.97 7.24
CA ASP A 14 11.07 -9.95 7.92
C ASP A 14 10.15 -10.69 8.88
N TRP A 15 9.82 -11.95 8.56
CA TRP A 15 8.86 -12.69 9.36
C TRP A 15 9.38 -14.08 9.71
N GLN A 16 8.78 -14.66 10.75
CA GLN A 16 9.09 -16.00 11.23
C GLN A 16 7.81 -16.71 11.57
N GLY A 17 7.85 -18.05 11.48
CA GLY A 17 6.72 -18.90 11.81
C GLY A 17 5.81 -19.12 10.63
N PHE A 18 4.75 -18.36 10.52
CA PHE A 18 3.81 -18.47 9.40
C PHE A 18 3.64 -17.11 8.72
N PRO A 19 3.19 -17.12 7.45
CA PRO A 19 3.09 -15.87 6.68
C PRO A 19 2.21 -14.84 7.36
N PRO A 20 2.72 -13.61 7.55
CA PRO A 20 1.94 -12.57 8.22
C PRO A 20 0.84 -12.01 7.33
N GLU A 21 -0.22 -11.59 7.96
CA GLU A 21 -1.32 -10.91 7.28
C GLU A 21 -1.25 -9.42 7.54
N TYR A 22 -1.71 -8.64 6.58
CA TYR A 22 -1.72 -7.19 6.72
C TYR A 22 -2.92 -6.58 5.98
N ARG A 23 -3.29 -5.39 6.42
CA ARG A 23 -4.34 -4.59 5.80
C ARG A 23 -3.75 -3.31 5.25
N ILE A 24 -4.30 -2.85 4.15
CA ILE A 24 -3.94 -1.55 3.57
C ILE A 24 -5.15 -0.64 3.68
N TYR A 25 -4.92 0.55 4.22
CA TYR A 25 -5.92 1.58 4.41
C TYR A 25 -5.60 2.78 3.54
N VAL A 26 -6.64 3.39 2.99
CA VAL A 26 -6.54 4.67 2.30
C VAL A 26 -7.46 5.63 3.04
N ASN A 27 -6.91 6.70 3.61
CA ASN A 27 -7.63 7.66 4.45
C ASN A 27 -8.43 6.99 5.58
N ASN A 28 -7.81 6.01 6.25
CA ASN A 28 -8.41 5.26 7.36
C ASN A 28 -9.58 4.36 6.98
N GLU A 29 -9.85 4.19 5.69
CA GLU A 29 -10.83 3.22 5.23
C GLU A 29 -10.09 1.97 4.75
N LEU A 30 -10.60 0.80 5.13
CA LEU A 30 -10.02 -0.47 4.71
C LEU A 30 -10.11 -0.59 3.18
N PHE A 31 -8.97 -0.73 2.55
CA PHE A 31 -8.89 -0.88 1.10
C PHE A 31 -8.76 -2.35 0.69
N THR A 32 -7.83 -3.07 1.32
CA THR A 32 -7.61 -4.49 1.01
C THR A 32 -6.90 -5.20 2.16
N GLU A 33 -6.97 -6.53 2.14
CA GLU A 33 -6.32 -7.40 3.12
C GLU A 33 -5.52 -8.45 2.36
N ARG A 34 -4.29 -8.71 2.80
CA ARG A 34 -3.36 -9.59 2.10
C ARG A 34 -2.63 -10.51 3.08
N THR A 35 -2.08 -11.60 2.53
CA THR A 35 -1.12 -12.45 3.23
C THR A 35 0.22 -12.33 2.54
N PHE A 36 1.28 -12.07 3.31
CA PHE A 36 2.63 -11.94 2.76
C PHE A 36 3.27 -13.33 2.69
N ASN A 37 3.22 -13.94 1.52
CA ASN A 37 3.70 -15.31 1.29
C ASN A 37 5.13 -15.37 0.72
N TYR A 38 5.83 -14.26 0.72
CA TYR A 38 7.19 -14.20 0.16
C TYR A 38 8.22 -14.44 1.25
N SER A 39 9.39 -14.94 0.84
CA SER A 39 10.50 -15.16 1.77
C SER A 39 10.91 -13.86 2.45
N ALA A 40 11.37 -13.97 3.70
CA ALA A 40 11.93 -12.82 4.39
C ALA A 40 13.05 -12.20 3.56
N GLY A 41 13.07 -10.87 3.47
CA GLY A 41 14.06 -10.15 2.68
C GLY A 41 13.69 -9.94 1.21
N THR A 42 12.69 -10.67 0.69
CA THR A 42 12.13 -10.39 -0.63
C THR A 42 11.05 -9.34 -0.51
N TYR A 43 10.70 -8.70 -1.61
CA TYR A 43 9.62 -7.72 -1.59
C TYR A 43 8.56 -8.04 -2.62
N LEU A 44 7.35 -7.64 -2.29
CA LEU A 44 6.17 -7.73 -3.13
C LEU A 44 5.88 -6.36 -3.71
N LYS A 45 5.60 -6.30 -5.00
CA LYS A 45 5.08 -5.08 -5.61
C LYS A 45 3.58 -5.05 -5.43
N GLU A 46 3.14 -4.16 -4.57
CA GLU A 46 1.71 -3.97 -4.33
C GLU A 46 1.15 -2.95 -5.31
N MET A 47 0.01 -3.25 -5.90
CA MET A 47 -0.65 -2.37 -6.85
C MET A 47 -2.07 -2.12 -6.37
N LEU A 48 -2.39 -0.86 -6.10
CA LEU A 48 -3.73 -0.46 -5.70
C LEU A 48 -4.42 0.25 -6.88
N GLN A 49 -5.61 -0.21 -7.23
CA GLN A 49 -6.45 0.43 -8.23
C GLN A 49 -7.48 1.27 -7.49
N ILE A 50 -7.37 2.57 -7.62
CA ILE A 50 -8.14 3.52 -6.83
C ILE A 50 -8.99 4.39 -7.76
N ASN A 51 -10.27 4.53 -7.39
CA ASN A 51 -11.21 5.41 -8.08
C ASN A 51 -11.68 6.43 -7.06
N ALA A 52 -11.24 7.67 -7.19
CA ALA A 52 -11.52 8.69 -6.18
C ALA A 52 -11.47 10.09 -6.76
N ALA A 53 -12.10 11.03 -6.06
CA ALA A 53 -12.11 12.43 -6.44
C ALA A 53 -10.73 13.06 -6.25
N PRO A 54 -10.44 14.18 -6.96
CA PRO A 54 -9.20 14.91 -6.72
C PRO A 54 -9.04 15.31 -5.26
N GLY A 55 -7.81 15.24 -4.77
CA GLY A 55 -7.49 15.56 -3.39
C GLY A 55 -6.26 14.81 -2.90
N VAL A 56 -5.94 15.02 -1.63
CA VAL A 56 -4.78 14.39 -1.00
C VAL A 56 -5.25 13.17 -0.20
N TYR A 57 -4.53 12.07 -0.39
CA TYR A 57 -4.84 10.80 0.23
C TYR A 57 -3.62 10.24 0.93
N GLU A 58 -3.85 9.56 2.07
CA GLU A 58 -2.81 8.88 2.82
C GLU A 58 -3.08 7.38 2.78
N PHE A 59 -2.05 6.59 2.55
CA PHE A 59 -2.15 5.14 2.62
C PHE A 59 -1.25 4.61 3.71
N ARG A 60 -1.67 3.52 4.37
CA ARG A 60 -0.88 2.87 5.40
C ARG A 60 -1.12 1.37 5.40
N LEU A 61 -0.14 0.66 5.92
CA LEU A 61 -0.19 -0.78 6.05
C LEU A 61 -0.22 -1.12 7.53
N GLU A 62 -1.12 -2.01 7.92
CA GLU A 62 -1.26 -2.47 9.30
C GLU A 62 -1.05 -3.98 9.37
N ARG A 63 -0.11 -4.40 10.20
CA ARG A 63 0.13 -5.82 10.44
C ARG A 63 -0.97 -6.36 11.37
N LEU A 64 -1.48 -7.55 11.03
CA LEU A 64 -2.49 -8.22 11.86
C LEU A 64 -1.84 -9.20 12.83
N GLU A 65 -2.32 -9.21 14.06
CA GLU A 65 -1.93 -10.21 15.05
C GLU A 65 -2.53 -11.58 14.66
N PRO A 66 -1.87 -12.70 14.97
CA PRO A 66 -0.68 -12.85 15.82
C PRO A 66 0.64 -12.90 15.03
N SER A 67 0.69 -12.36 13.84
CA SER A 67 1.89 -12.40 12.99
C SER A 67 3.10 -11.81 13.69
N ILE A 68 4.28 -12.41 13.43
CA ILE A 68 5.55 -11.90 13.88
C ILE A 68 6.33 -11.44 12.67
N GLY A 69 6.76 -10.18 12.67
CA GLY A 69 7.51 -9.61 11.57
C GLY A 69 7.35 -8.11 11.51
N GLU A 70 8.22 -7.49 10.75
CA GLU A 70 8.21 -6.05 10.57
C GLU A 70 8.04 -5.74 9.10
N PHE A 71 7.02 -4.93 8.78
CA PHE A 71 6.73 -4.52 7.41
C PHE A 71 7.43 -3.20 7.09
N THR A 72 7.99 -3.12 5.88
CA THR A 72 8.55 -1.91 5.33
C THR A 72 7.89 -1.61 4.00
N VAL A 73 7.38 -0.39 3.84
CA VAL A 73 6.79 0.10 2.60
C VAL A 73 7.76 1.10 1.99
N SER A 74 8.05 0.94 0.71
CA SER A 74 9.01 1.81 0.02
C SER A 74 8.65 2.01 -1.44
N ASN A 75 9.30 2.98 -2.07
CA ASN A 75 9.23 3.26 -3.50
C ASN A 75 7.80 3.45 -4.03
N PRO A 76 6.98 4.30 -3.40
CA PRO A 76 5.66 4.57 -3.95
C PRO A 76 5.77 5.29 -5.29
N CYS A 77 4.94 4.90 -6.25
CA CYS A 77 4.87 5.60 -7.52
C CYS A 77 3.49 5.46 -8.14
N ILE A 78 3.16 6.37 -9.04
CA ILE A 78 1.91 6.35 -9.78
C ILE A 78 2.19 5.66 -11.11
N GLU A 79 1.56 4.49 -11.33
CA GLU A 79 1.70 3.72 -12.57
C GLU A 79 0.76 4.23 -13.65
N LEU A 80 -0.39 4.76 -13.27
CA LEU A 80 -1.41 5.20 -14.21
C LEU A 80 -2.26 6.28 -13.57
N GLY A 81 -2.60 7.31 -14.36
CA GLY A 81 -3.54 8.33 -13.96
C GLY A 81 -2.90 9.65 -13.55
N ASP A 82 -3.75 10.65 -13.36
CA ASP A 82 -3.32 12.01 -13.01
C ASP A 82 -3.15 12.15 -11.50
N ALA A 83 -2.00 11.74 -11.01
CA ALA A 83 -1.68 11.82 -9.59
C ALA A 83 -0.18 11.95 -9.40
N VAL A 84 0.22 12.45 -8.24
CA VAL A 84 1.64 12.59 -7.88
C VAL A 84 1.85 12.09 -6.45
N ILE A 85 3.03 11.55 -6.22
CA ILE A 85 3.45 11.18 -4.85
C ILE A 85 3.98 12.45 -4.18
N ILE A 86 3.47 12.75 -2.99
CA ILE A 86 3.88 13.96 -2.26
C ILE A 86 4.64 13.65 -0.98
N ASP A 87 4.61 12.39 -0.51
CA ASP A 87 5.34 11.95 0.68
C ASP A 87 5.45 10.42 0.62
N GLU A 88 6.15 9.82 1.57
CA GLU A 88 6.34 8.37 1.62
C GLU A 88 5.03 7.60 1.61
N ASN A 89 3.98 8.16 2.20
CA ASN A 89 2.67 7.51 2.32
C ASN A 89 1.52 8.38 1.87
N LYS A 90 1.79 9.43 1.07
CA LYS A 90 0.75 10.34 0.60
C LYS A 90 0.85 10.57 -0.89
N PHE A 91 -0.30 10.70 -1.51
CA PHE A 91 -0.39 11.04 -2.92
C PHE A 91 -1.53 12.02 -3.14
N GLU A 92 -1.44 12.78 -4.21
CA GLU A 92 -2.48 13.72 -4.60
C GLU A 92 -3.04 13.34 -5.96
N ILE A 93 -4.36 13.22 -6.03
CA ILE A 93 -5.07 13.06 -7.31
C ILE A 93 -5.35 14.46 -7.84
N LEU A 94 -4.87 14.73 -9.04
CA LEU A 94 -4.95 16.06 -9.64
C LEU A 94 -6.30 16.27 -10.31
N LYS A 95 -6.70 17.54 -10.40
CA LYS A 95 -7.95 17.91 -11.04
C LYS A 95 -7.92 17.70 -12.55
#